data_a345a00c20434b2235b1d4654edbf123
#
_entry.id   a345a00c20434b2235b1d4654edbf123
#
_cell.length_a   1.000
_cell.length_b   1.000
_cell.length_c   1.000
_cell.angle_alpha   90.00
_cell.angle_beta   90.00
_cell.angle_gamma   90.00
#
_symmetry.space_group_name_H-M   'P 1'
#
loop_
_entity.id
_entity.type
_entity.pdbx_description
1 polymer ?
#
loop_
_entity_poly.entity_id
_entity_poly.type
_entity_poly.pdbx_seq_one_letter_code
_entity_poly.pdbx_strand_id
1 'polypeptide(L)'
;MKTEILRMLKSTEDYLSGQQLCGMLGVSRTAVWKAVGELREEGYVIEAVRNRGYRLVEGADVITQAELASMLHTQWIGTRLEYFDETDSTNIRARKLAEEGAPHGTLVVADRQTAGKGRRGKSWVSPAGTGIWMSMVLRPVMSPMSASMLTLIAGLSVVRGVKESTGLEAMIKWPNDAVLNGKKICGILTEMSTEVECIRYVIPGIGINVNIDDFPEEIRATATSLKLEAGRSIKRSLV
;
A
#
# COMPACT_ATOMS: atom_id res chain seq x y z
N MET A 1 12.75 -13.11 -7.09
CA MET A 1 14.08 -12.65 -7.60
C MET A 1 14.17 -11.11 -7.59
N LYS A 2 13.36 -10.38 -8.38
CA LYS A 2 13.37 -8.89 -8.41
C LYS A 2 13.21 -8.28 -7.01
N THR A 3 12.25 -8.72 -6.23
CA THR A 3 12.01 -8.32 -4.84
C THR A 3 13.21 -8.54 -3.93
N GLU A 4 13.90 -9.69 -4.06
CA GLU A 4 15.07 -10.00 -3.25
C GLU A 4 16.26 -9.10 -3.61
N ILE A 5 16.47 -8.84 -4.90
CA ILE A 5 17.50 -7.88 -5.35
C ILE A 5 17.21 -6.50 -4.77
N LEU A 6 15.96 -6.04 -4.85
CA LEU A 6 15.56 -4.74 -4.29
C LEU A 6 15.79 -4.69 -2.78
N ARG A 7 15.41 -5.77 -2.04
CA ARG A 7 15.64 -5.87 -0.59
C ARG A 7 17.14 -5.78 -0.25
N MET A 8 17.98 -6.50 -0.99
CA MET A 8 19.42 -6.47 -0.80
C MET A 8 20.03 -5.10 -1.10
N LEU A 9 19.59 -4.44 -2.18
CA LEU A 9 20.04 -3.09 -2.51
C LEU A 9 19.59 -2.04 -1.48
N LYS A 10 18.44 -2.23 -0.84
CA LYS A 10 17.96 -1.35 0.26
C LYS A 10 18.69 -1.59 1.59
N SER A 11 19.26 -2.77 1.80
CA SER A 11 19.93 -3.12 3.07
C SER A 11 21.36 -2.58 3.16
N THR A 12 21.88 -1.92 2.14
CA THR A 12 23.24 -1.36 2.11
C THR A 12 23.30 -0.03 1.37
N GLU A 13 24.16 0.85 1.82
CA GLU A 13 24.51 2.09 1.11
C GLU A 13 25.64 1.89 0.09
N ASP A 14 26.32 0.73 0.16
CA ASP A 14 27.42 0.36 -0.71
C ASP A 14 26.97 -0.39 -1.96
N TYR A 15 27.93 -0.59 -2.89
CA TYR A 15 27.70 -1.37 -4.09
C TYR A 15 27.68 -2.87 -3.79
N LEU A 16 26.66 -3.55 -4.28
CA LEU A 16 26.61 -5.01 -4.34
C LEU A 16 27.10 -5.50 -5.70
N SER A 17 28.16 -6.29 -5.71
CA SER A 17 28.68 -6.83 -6.98
C SER A 17 27.68 -7.81 -7.60
N GLY A 18 27.66 -7.88 -8.94
CA GLY A 18 26.81 -8.86 -9.62
C GLY A 18 27.13 -10.31 -9.22
N GLN A 19 28.36 -10.59 -8.82
CA GLN A 19 28.76 -11.92 -8.33
C GLN A 19 28.20 -12.22 -6.95
N GLN A 20 28.18 -11.25 -6.04
CA GLN A 20 27.53 -11.39 -4.72
C GLN A 20 26.04 -11.67 -4.89
N LEU A 21 25.34 -10.87 -5.73
CA LEU A 21 23.91 -11.07 -6.01
C LEU A 21 23.65 -12.46 -6.62
N CYS A 22 24.48 -12.90 -7.58
CA CYS A 22 24.37 -14.25 -8.15
C CYS A 22 24.57 -15.34 -7.09
N GLY A 23 25.60 -15.22 -6.24
CA GLY A 23 25.91 -16.20 -5.21
C GLY A 23 24.82 -16.30 -4.15
N MET A 24 24.28 -15.16 -3.69
CA MET A 24 23.25 -15.13 -2.65
C MET A 24 21.88 -15.62 -3.14
N LEU A 25 21.59 -15.40 -4.43
CA LEU A 25 20.29 -15.74 -5.02
C LEU A 25 20.29 -17.04 -5.84
N GLY A 26 21.44 -17.64 -6.10
CA GLY A 26 21.56 -18.83 -6.94
C GLY A 26 21.17 -18.60 -8.40
N VAL A 27 21.39 -17.40 -8.95
CA VAL A 27 20.95 -17.02 -10.29
C VAL A 27 22.11 -16.57 -11.19
N SER A 28 21.89 -16.53 -12.51
CA SER A 28 22.87 -16.07 -13.47
C SER A 28 23.05 -14.54 -13.48
N ARG A 29 24.21 -14.05 -13.96
CA ARG A 29 24.46 -12.63 -14.14
C ARG A 29 23.44 -11.96 -15.07
N THR A 30 23.02 -12.67 -16.13
CA THR A 30 21.99 -12.19 -17.06
C THR A 30 20.64 -11.99 -16.34
N ALA A 31 20.27 -12.89 -15.42
CA ALA A 31 19.06 -12.77 -14.64
C ALA A 31 19.11 -11.56 -13.69
N VAL A 32 20.25 -11.33 -13.03
CA VAL A 32 20.45 -10.13 -12.19
C VAL A 32 20.35 -8.85 -13.04
N TRP A 33 21.03 -8.81 -14.19
CA TRP A 33 20.99 -7.66 -15.10
C TRP A 33 19.57 -7.36 -15.57
N LYS A 34 18.80 -8.37 -15.96
CA LYS A 34 17.40 -8.24 -16.37
C LYS A 34 16.54 -7.66 -15.23
N ALA A 35 16.65 -8.23 -14.04
CA ALA A 35 15.89 -7.76 -12.88
C ALA A 35 16.23 -6.32 -12.47
N VAL A 36 17.51 -5.90 -12.57
CA VAL A 36 17.91 -4.51 -12.37
C VAL A 36 17.34 -3.60 -13.46
N GLY A 37 17.28 -4.07 -14.71
CA GLY A 37 16.61 -3.37 -15.81
C GLY A 37 15.12 -3.12 -15.51
N GLU A 38 14.40 -4.15 -15.11
CA GLU A 38 12.97 -4.07 -14.72
C GLU A 38 12.75 -3.07 -13.56
N LEU A 39 13.63 -3.09 -12.54
CA LEU A 39 13.55 -2.12 -11.44
C LEU A 39 13.77 -0.68 -11.92
N ARG A 40 14.69 -0.45 -12.87
CA ARG A 40 14.91 0.88 -13.45
C ARG A 40 13.69 1.35 -14.26
N GLU A 41 13.05 0.46 -15.00
CA GLU A 41 11.79 0.74 -15.71
C GLU A 41 10.65 1.10 -14.75
N GLU A 42 10.66 0.52 -13.55
CA GLU A 42 9.73 0.87 -12.47
C GLU A 42 10.09 2.20 -11.75
N GLY A 43 11.14 2.90 -12.19
CA GLY A 43 11.53 4.21 -11.68
C GLY A 43 12.59 4.21 -10.58
N TYR A 44 13.18 3.05 -10.23
CA TYR A 44 14.28 3.03 -9.26
C TYR A 44 15.58 3.58 -9.88
N VAL A 45 16.23 4.49 -9.17
CA VAL A 45 17.55 4.99 -9.57
C VAL A 45 18.64 4.03 -9.05
N ILE A 46 19.08 3.12 -9.92
CA ILE A 46 20.12 2.13 -9.60
C ILE A 46 21.37 2.45 -10.41
N GLU A 47 22.44 2.84 -9.73
CA GLU A 47 23.75 2.99 -10.35
C GLU A 47 24.37 1.63 -10.65
N ALA A 48 25.06 1.52 -11.78
CA ALA A 48 25.89 0.36 -12.13
C ALA A 48 27.31 0.85 -12.46
N VAL A 49 28.27 0.44 -11.64
CA VAL A 49 29.66 0.82 -11.82
C VAL A 49 30.49 -0.43 -12.14
N ARG A 50 31.28 -0.35 -13.22
CA ARG A 50 32.15 -1.46 -13.64
C ARG A 50 33.07 -1.88 -12.49
N ASN A 51 33.15 -3.18 -12.24
CA ASN A 51 33.92 -3.82 -11.17
C ASN A 51 33.46 -3.51 -9.74
N ARG A 52 32.45 -2.67 -9.51
CA ARG A 52 31.85 -2.42 -8.19
C ARG A 52 30.49 -3.09 -8.05
N GLY A 53 29.63 -3.02 -9.08
CA GLY A 53 28.29 -3.60 -9.08
C GLY A 53 27.18 -2.58 -9.11
N TYR A 54 26.12 -2.83 -8.36
CA TYR A 54 24.87 -2.05 -8.32
C TYR A 54 24.67 -1.40 -6.97
N ARG A 55 24.17 -0.17 -6.97
CA ARG A 55 23.76 0.55 -5.76
C ARG A 55 22.44 1.27 -6.00
N LEU A 56 21.52 1.18 -5.06
CA LEU A 56 20.31 2.00 -5.06
C LEU A 56 20.68 3.39 -4.57
N VAL A 57 20.53 4.42 -5.41
CA VAL A 57 20.89 5.80 -5.08
C VAL A 57 19.73 6.51 -4.43
N GLU A 58 18.55 6.35 -5.01
CA GLU A 58 17.31 6.94 -4.52
C GLU A 58 16.16 5.98 -4.79
N GLY A 59 15.27 5.85 -3.82
CA GLY A 59 14.03 5.09 -4.02
C GLY A 59 12.97 5.98 -4.66
N ALA A 60 12.43 5.58 -5.81
CA ALA A 60 11.27 6.23 -6.39
C ALA A 60 10.07 6.13 -5.42
N ASP A 61 9.15 7.10 -5.49
CA ASP A 61 7.84 6.98 -4.82
C ASP A 61 6.92 6.08 -5.65
N VAL A 62 7.24 4.80 -5.69
CA VAL A 62 6.44 3.78 -6.36
C VAL A 62 5.84 2.82 -5.35
N ILE A 63 4.61 2.39 -5.62
CA ILE A 63 3.98 1.26 -4.95
C ILE A 63 3.89 0.16 -5.98
N THR A 64 4.80 -0.80 -5.92
CA THR A 64 4.79 -2.01 -6.75
C THR A 64 4.76 -3.25 -5.88
N GLN A 65 4.45 -4.39 -6.47
CA GLN A 65 4.51 -5.67 -5.75
C GLN A 65 5.92 -5.92 -5.17
N ALA A 66 6.97 -5.56 -5.91
CA ALA A 66 8.35 -5.74 -5.46
C ALA A 66 8.69 -4.79 -4.29
N GLU A 67 8.27 -3.51 -4.37
CA GLU A 67 8.46 -2.54 -3.29
C GLU A 67 7.80 -3.02 -2.00
N LEU A 68 6.49 -3.29 -2.06
CA LEU A 68 5.71 -3.71 -0.90
C LEU A 68 6.25 -5.03 -0.30
N ALA A 69 6.49 -6.05 -1.12
CA ALA A 69 7.03 -7.32 -0.66
C ALA A 69 8.47 -7.19 -0.09
N SER A 70 9.24 -6.17 -0.49
CA SER A 70 10.57 -5.90 0.08
C SER A 70 10.51 -5.28 1.47
N MET A 71 9.39 -4.62 1.83
CA MET A 71 9.22 -3.85 3.07
C MET A 71 8.31 -4.52 4.09
N LEU A 72 7.41 -5.40 3.64
CA LEU A 72 6.50 -6.11 4.55
C LEU A 72 7.27 -7.16 5.37
N HIS A 73 7.29 -6.96 6.68
CA HIS A 73 7.87 -7.90 7.66
C HIS A 73 6.81 -8.46 8.61
N THR A 74 5.58 -8.52 8.14
CA THR A 74 4.41 -8.98 8.89
C THR A 74 4.33 -10.50 8.93
N GLN A 75 3.73 -11.05 10.00
CA GLN A 75 3.57 -12.50 10.16
C GLN A 75 2.43 -13.09 9.33
N TRP A 76 1.39 -12.31 9.01
CA TRP A 76 0.19 -12.79 8.34
C TRP A 76 -0.45 -11.80 7.36
N ILE A 77 -0.47 -10.47 7.64
CA ILE A 77 -0.98 -9.46 6.69
C ILE A 77 0.02 -9.31 5.54
N GLY A 78 -0.48 -9.40 4.30
CA GLY A 78 0.34 -9.18 3.10
C GLY A 78 1.30 -10.32 2.76
N THR A 79 1.24 -11.48 3.45
CA THR A 79 1.96 -12.70 3.03
C THR A 79 1.49 -13.17 1.65
N ARG A 80 0.22 -12.94 1.33
CA ARG A 80 -0.30 -12.93 -0.04
C ARG A 80 -0.61 -11.50 -0.42
N LEU A 81 0.08 -10.98 -1.43
CA LEU A 81 -0.04 -9.62 -1.95
C LEU A 81 -0.43 -9.65 -3.43
N GLU A 82 -1.50 -8.97 -3.78
CA GLU A 82 -1.96 -8.75 -5.14
C GLU A 82 -1.87 -7.25 -5.46
N TYR A 83 -1.06 -6.91 -6.44
CA TYR A 83 -0.84 -5.55 -6.88
C TYR A 83 -1.39 -5.32 -8.29
N PHE A 84 -1.97 -4.15 -8.51
CA PHE A 84 -2.50 -3.70 -9.79
C PHE A 84 -2.00 -2.28 -10.09
N ASP A 85 -1.47 -2.04 -11.29
CA ASP A 85 -1.19 -0.67 -11.76
C ASP A 85 -2.51 0.12 -11.86
N GLU A 86 -3.57 -0.54 -12.38
CA GLU A 86 -4.92 0.01 -12.44
C GLU A 86 -5.96 -1.09 -12.19
N THR A 87 -7.01 -0.75 -11.45
CA THR A 87 -8.19 -1.61 -11.26
C THR A 87 -9.46 -0.77 -11.12
N ASP A 88 -10.60 -1.42 -11.13
CA ASP A 88 -11.89 -0.79 -10.80
C ASP A 88 -11.94 -0.35 -9.33
N SER A 89 -11.77 -1.29 -8.40
CA SER A 89 -11.72 -1.02 -6.97
C SER A 89 -11.00 -2.17 -6.24
N THR A 90 -10.11 -1.82 -5.32
CA THR A 90 -9.42 -2.81 -4.48
C THR A 90 -10.40 -3.62 -3.62
N ASN A 91 -11.52 -3.03 -3.17
CA ASN A 91 -12.59 -3.76 -2.48
C ASN A 91 -13.27 -4.81 -3.36
N ILE A 92 -13.52 -4.49 -4.63
CA ILE A 92 -14.12 -5.44 -5.59
C ILE A 92 -13.15 -6.60 -5.82
N ARG A 93 -11.87 -6.33 -6.02
CA ARG A 93 -10.85 -7.36 -6.20
C ARG A 93 -10.67 -8.22 -4.96
N ALA A 94 -10.60 -7.60 -3.77
CA ALA A 94 -10.49 -8.32 -2.51
C ALA A 94 -11.71 -9.22 -2.26
N ARG A 95 -12.92 -8.76 -2.60
CA ARG A 95 -14.13 -9.58 -2.53
C ARG A 95 -14.05 -10.80 -3.44
N LYS A 96 -13.69 -10.60 -4.70
CA LYS A 96 -13.53 -11.71 -5.65
C LYS A 96 -12.52 -12.74 -5.14
N LEU A 97 -11.35 -12.30 -4.70
CA LEU A 97 -10.34 -13.17 -4.10
C LEU A 97 -10.86 -13.89 -2.85
N ALA A 98 -11.63 -13.21 -1.99
CA ALA A 98 -12.21 -13.82 -0.80
C ALA A 98 -13.21 -14.93 -1.16
N GLU A 99 -14.02 -14.75 -2.20
CA GLU A 99 -14.95 -15.75 -2.74
C GLU A 99 -14.22 -16.94 -3.36
N GLU A 100 -13.07 -16.70 -3.98
CA GLU A 100 -12.15 -17.72 -4.53
C GLU A 100 -11.30 -18.41 -3.45
N GLY A 101 -11.51 -18.11 -2.15
CA GLY A 101 -10.84 -18.78 -1.04
C GLY A 101 -9.49 -18.16 -0.64
N ALA A 102 -9.21 -16.92 -1.01
CA ALA A 102 -8.00 -16.24 -0.56
C ALA A 102 -7.85 -16.28 0.97
N PRO A 103 -6.63 -16.52 1.50
CA PRO A 103 -6.38 -16.65 2.92
C PRO A 103 -6.60 -15.34 3.68
N HIS A 104 -6.80 -15.48 5.01
CA HIS A 104 -6.80 -14.36 5.95
C HIS A 104 -5.51 -13.55 5.82
N GLY A 105 -5.64 -12.21 5.75
CA GLY A 105 -4.50 -11.31 5.59
C GLY A 105 -4.06 -11.07 4.15
N THR A 106 -4.76 -11.62 3.13
CA THR A 106 -4.49 -11.25 1.73
C THR A 106 -4.65 -9.75 1.55
N LEU A 107 -3.63 -9.09 1.03
CA LEU A 107 -3.60 -7.65 0.77
C LEU A 107 -3.75 -7.39 -0.74
N VAL A 108 -4.66 -6.50 -1.08
CA VAL A 108 -4.88 -6.01 -2.45
C VAL A 108 -4.51 -4.54 -2.49
N VAL A 109 -3.61 -4.16 -3.37
CA VAL A 109 -3.14 -2.78 -3.53
C VAL A 109 -3.25 -2.37 -5.00
N ALA A 110 -3.61 -1.12 -5.26
CA ALA A 110 -3.60 -0.55 -6.59
C ALA A 110 -2.92 0.82 -6.59
N ASP A 111 -2.21 1.15 -7.68
CA ASP A 111 -1.70 2.51 -7.87
C ASP A 111 -2.82 3.46 -8.30
N ARG A 112 -3.81 2.95 -9.07
CA ARG A 112 -4.99 3.70 -9.53
C ARG A 112 -6.28 2.89 -9.38
N GLN A 113 -7.37 3.57 -8.99
CA GLN A 113 -8.71 2.99 -9.09
C GLN A 113 -9.58 3.83 -10.05
N THR A 114 -10.26 3.16 -10.99
CA THR A 114 -11.18 3.82 -11.95
C THR A 114 -12.59 3.97 -11.40
N ALA A 115 -12.96 3.16 -10.40
CA ALA A 115 -14.27 3.16 -9.75
C ALA A 115 -14.15 2.98 -8.23
N GLY A 116 -13.24 3.74 -7.62
CA GLY A 116 -13.03 3.74 -6.16
C GLY A 116 -14.33 4.05 -5.42
N LYS A 117 -14.60 3.31 -4.33
CA LYS A 117 -15.86 3.37 -3.58
C LYS A 117 -15.67 4.00 -2.22
N GLY A 118 -16.60 4.89 -1.87
CA GLY A 118 -16.82 5.39 -0.51
C GLY A 118 -18.14 4.88 0.06
N ARG A 119 -18.43 5.27 1.30
CA ARG A 119 -19.70 4.93 1.96
C ARG A 119 -20.90 5.58 1.30
N ARG A 120 -22.06 4.92 1.39
CA ARG A 120 -23.36 5.40 0.90
C ARG A 120 -23.35 5.73 -0.59
N GLY A 121 -22.65 4.93 -1.40
CA GLY A 121 -22.59 5.11 -2.84
C GLY A 121 -21.73 6.28 -3.34
N LYS A 122 -21.01 6.98 -2.45
CA LYS A 122 -20.05 8.02 -2.87
C LYS A 122 -18.86 7.41 -3.59
N SER A 123 -18.32 8.12 -4.56
CA SER A 123 -17.05 7.77 -5.20
C SER A 123 -15.86 8.14 -4.31
N TRP A 124 -14.74 7.45 -4.51
CA TRP A 124 -13.44 7.78 -3.95
C TRP A 124 -12.45 7.99 -5.09
N VAL A 125 -12.02 9.22 -5.30
CA VAL A 125 -11.06 9.57 -6.37
C VAL A 125 -9.69 9.01 -6.01
N SER A 126 -9.10 8.23 -6.91
CA SER A 126 -7.89 7.45 -6.64
C SER A 126 -6.91 7.53 -7.81
N PRO A 127 -6.29 8.70 -8.07
CA PRO A 127 -5.34 8.87 -9.16
C PRO A 127 -4.03 8.13 -8.88
N ALA A 128 -3.37 7.71 -9.97
CA ALA A 128 -2.06 7.04 -9.89
C ALA A 128 -1.00 7.93 -9.25
N GLY A 129 -0.06 7.33 -8.52
CA GLY A 129 1.10 8.01 -7.99
C GLY A 129 0.85 8.94 -6.79
N THR A 130 -0.38 9.05 -6.27
CA THR A 130 -0.71 10.11 -5.30
C THR A 130 -1.24 9.62 -3.96
N GLY A 131 -1.65 8.39 -3.85
CA GLY A 131 -2.24 7.87 -2.62
C GLY A 131 -1.92 6.41 -2.40
N ILE A 132 -2.49 5.87 -1.32
CA ILE A 132 -2.48 4.45 -1.00
C ILE A 132 -3.92 3.97 -1.11
N TRP A 133 -4.16 3.05 -2.04
CA TRP A 133 -5.45 2.43 -2.28
C TRP A 133 -5.30 0.94 -2.03
N MET A 134 -5.81 0.47 -0.91
CA MET A 134 -5.65 -0.92 -0.51
C MET A 134 -6.90 -1.50 0.15
N SER A 135 -7.01 -2.82 0.10
CA SER A 135 -8.05 -3.59 0.78
C SER A 135 -7.48 -4.89 1.32
N MET A 136 -7.98 -5.36 2.45
CA MET A 136 -7.55 -6.61 3.05
C MET A 136 -8.68 -7.63 3.08
N VAL A 137 -8.37 -8.91 2.91
CA VAL A 137 -9.30 -10.02 3.16
C VAL A 137 -9.09 -10.50 4.60
N LEU A 138 -10.06 -10.27 5.45
CA LEU A 138 -10.05 -10.76 6.83
C LEU A 138 -11.09 -11.86 7.02
N ARG A 139 -10.74 -12.90 7.80
CA ARG A 139 -11.64 -13.99 8.19
C ARG A 139 -11.64 -14.11 9.71
N PRO A 140 -12.23 -13.12 10.41
CA PRO A 140 -12.21 -13.11 11.87
C PRO A 140 -13.24 -14.08 12.44
N VAL A 141 -12.89 -14.68 13.57
CA VAL A 141 -13.85 -15.44 14.40
C VAL A 141 -14.47 -14.46 15.40
N MET A 142 -15.57 -13.83 15.00
CA MET A 142 -16.29 -12.85 15.84
C MET A 142 -17.74 -12.72 15.41
N SER A 143 -18.58 -12.14 16.30
CA SER A 143 -19.94 -11.80 15.95
C SER A 143 -20.02 -10.74 14.84
N PRO A 144 -20.95 -10.84 13.88
CA PRO A 144 -21.21 -9.80 12.88
C PRO A 144 -21.45 -8.40 13.48
N MET A 145 -22.07 -8.33 14.66
CA MET A 145 -22.29 -7.06 15.38
C MET A 145 -20.98 -6.36 15.75
N SER A 146 -19.91 -7.10 15.98
CA SER A 146 -18.59 -6.56 16.34
C SER A 146 -17.75 -6.17 15.12
N ALA A 147 -18.16 -6.50 13.89
CA ALA A 147 -17.37 -6.24 12.67
C ALA A 147 -17.05 -4.75 12.45
N SER A 148 -17.91 -3.85 12.94
CA SER A 148 -17.66 -2.40 12.89
C SER A 148 -16.39 -1.96 13.63
N MET A 149 -15.95 -2.72 14.64
CA MET A 149 -14.69 -2.46 15.36
C MET A 149 -13.47 -2.59 14.45
N LEU A 150 -13.54 -3.44 13.42
CA LEU A 150 -12.44 -3.56 12.44
C LEU A 150 -12.19 -2.25 11.68
N THR A 151 -13.23 -1.44 11.47
CA THR A 151 -13.07 -0.10 10.88
C THR A 151 -12.26 0.82 11.82
N LEU A 152 -12.52 0.76 13.13
CA LEU A 152 -11.77 1.55 14.12
C LEU A 152 -10.32 1.08 14.25
N ILE A 153 -10.10 -0.23 14.23
CA ILE A 153 -8.75 -0.82 14.25
C ILE A 153 -7.97 -0.38 13.01
N ALA A 154 -8.58 -0.43 11.82
CA ALA A 154 -7.97 0.07 10.60
C ALA A 154 -7.67 1.58 10.70
N GLY A 155 -8.59 2.39 11.25
CA GLY A 155 -8.36 3.81 11.48
C GLY A 155 -7.20 4.07 12.44
N LEU A 156 -7.09 3.31 13.53
CA LEU A 156 -5.97 3.40 14.47
C LEU A 156 -4.64 3.02 13.82
N SER A 157 -4.63 1.98 12.98
CA SER A 157 -3.45 1.57 12.22
C SER A 157 -2.98 2.67 11.27
N VAL A 158 -3.90 3.31 10.53
CA VAL A 158 -3.59 4.45 9.65
C VAL A 158 -3.00 5.61 10.44
N VAL A 159 -3.62 6.01 11.55
CA VAL A 159 -3.14 7.15 12.37
C VAL A 159 -1.72 6.87 12.90
N ARG A 160 -1.45 5.63 13.34
CA ARG A 160 -0.11 5.22 13.79
C ARG A 160 0.90 5.21 12.65
N GLY A 161 0.57 4.62 11.51
CA GLY A 161 1.46 4.57 10.34
C GLY A 161 1.81 5.97 9.84
N VAL A 162 0.83 6.88 9.78
CA VAL A 162 1.06 8.29 9.45
C VAL A 162 2.02 8.95 10.45
N LYS A 163 1.81 8.76 11.75
CA LYS A 163 2.71 9.33 12.77
C LYS A 163 4.13 8.78 12.68
N GLU A 164 4.28 7.47 12.53
CA GLU A 164 5.59 6.81 12.46
C GLU A 164 6.37 7.21 11.21
N SER A 165 5.69 7.33 10.06
CA SER A 165 6.33 7.63 8.78
C SER A 165 6.56 9.11 8.50
N THR A 166 5.72 10.01 9.06
CA THR A 166 5.74 11.43 8.70
C THR A 166 5.97 12.37 9.88
N GLY A 167 5.73 11.90 11.11
CA GLY A 167 5.67 12.72 12.32
C GLY A 167 4.36 13.49 12.51
N LEU A 168 3.42 13.42 11.55
CA LEU A 168 2.14 14.15 11.64
C LEU A 168 1.17 13.43 12.59
N GLU A 169 0.46 14.20 13.40
CA GLU A 169 -0.50 13.66 14.37
C GLU A 169 -1.92 13.68 13.79
N ALA A 170 -2.26 12.63 13.05
CA ALA A 170 -3.61 12.42 12.57
C ALA A 170 -4.54 11.97 13.71
N MET A 171 -5.84 12.24 13.57
CA MET A 171 -6.89 11.82 14.51
C MET A 171 -7.96 11.00 13.79
N ILE A 172 -8.58 10.08 14.54
CA ILE A 172 -9.74 9.35 14.04
C ILE A 172 -10.98 10.25 14.13
N LYS A 173 -11.64 10.47 12.99
CA LYS A 173 -12.97 11.06 12.93
C LYS A 173 -13.99 9.93 12.74
N TRP A 174 -14.66 9.62 13.84
CA TRP A 174 -15.69 8.57 13.83
C TRP A 174 -16.73 8.81 12.71
N PRO A 175 -17.24 7.79 12.02
CA PRO A 175 -16.98 6.36 12.29
C PRO A 175 -15.87 5.75 11.43
N ASN A 176 -15.30 6.42 10.41
CA ASN A 176 -14.51 5.74 9.39
C ASN A 176 -13.49 6.62 8.66
N ASP A 177 -13.16 7.78 9.19
CA ASP A 177 -12.22 8.71 8.58
C ASP A 177 -11.01 8.96 9.49
N ALA A 178 -9.85 9.28 8.89
CA ALA A 178 -8.76 9.93 9.59
C ALA A 178 -8.57 11.35 9.07
N VAL A 179 -8.24 12.28 9.97
CA VAL A 179 -8.14 13.72 9.69
C VAL A 179 -6.84 14.30 10.22
N LEU A 180 -6.34 15.32 9.52
CA LEU A 180 -5.30 16.25 9.97
C LEU A 180 -5.87 17.67 9.92
N ASN A 181 -5.70 18.43 10.98
CA ASN A 181 -6.21 19.80 11.10
C ASN A 181 -7.70 19.93 10.72
N GLY A 182 -8.51 18.91 11.09
CA GLY A 182 -9.95 18.86 10.78
C GLY A 182 -10.29 18.42 9.35
N LYS A 183 -9.32 18.29 8.44
CA LYS A 183 -9.52 17.86 7.05
C LYS A 183 -9.19 16.39 6.86
N LYS A 184 -9.96 15.73 6.00
CA LYS A 184 -9.86 14.29 5.76
C LYS A 184 -8.64 13.91 4.94
N ILE A 185 -7.80 13.03 5.48
CA ILE A 185 -6.66 12.41 4.79
C ILE A 185 -6.96 10.95 4.42
N CYS A 186 -7.86 10.28 5.13
CA CYS A 186 -8.16 8.87 4.89
C CYS A 186 -9.65 8.58 5.03
N GLY A 187 -10.15 7.68 4.19
CA GLY A 187 -11.47 7.08 4.30
C GLY A 187 -11.37 5.56 4.33
N ILE A 188 -12.17 4.93 5.19
CA ILE A 188 -12.22 3.47 5.34
C ILE A 188 -13.61 2.99 4.96
N LEU A 189 -13.69 2.01 4.05
CA LEU A 189 -14.92 1.34 3.65
C LEU A 189 -14.83 -0.13 4.02
N THR A 190 -15.48 -0.52 5.10
CA THR A 190 -15.56 -1.92 5.52
C THR A 190 -16.81 -2.56 4.96
N GLU A 191 -16.63 -3.58 4.12
CA GLU A 191 -17.69 -4.45 3.60
C GLU A 191 -17.54 -5.85 4.21
N MET A 192 -18.63 -6.58 4.37
CA MET A 192 -18.59 -7.95 4.89
C MET A 192 -19.58 -8.86 4.19
N SER A 193 -19.27 -10.15 4.21
CA SER A 193 -20.17 -11.23 3.85
C SER A 193 -20.41 -12.12 5.07
N THR A 194 -21.68 -12.45 5.30
CA THR A 194 -22.10 -13.28 6.44
C THR A 194 -22.96 -14.45 5.97
N GLU A 195 -22.93 -15.55 6.73
CA GLU A 195 -23.89 -16.64 6.63
C GLU A 195 -24.53 -16.81 8.01
N VAL A 196 -25.84 -16.62 8.06
CA VAL A 196 -26.70 -16.69 9.26
C VAL A 196 -26.08 -15.99 10.48
N GLU A 197 -25.15 -16.63 11.20
CA GLU A 197 -24.52 -16.08 12.41
C GLU A 197 -22.98 -15.95 12.29
N CYS A 198 -22.41 -16.30 11.13
CA CYS A 198 -20.99 -16.36 10.92
C CYS A 198 -20.51 -15.33 9.90
N ILE A 199 -19.36 -14.72 10.15
CA ILE A 199 -18.66 -13.90 9.16
C ILE A 199 -17.88 -14.83 8.22
N ARG A 200 -18.17 -14.77 6.91
CA ARG A 200 -17.35 -15.44 5.88
C ARG A 200 -16.06 -14.68 5.65
N TYR A 201 -16.16 -13.38 5.48
CA TYR A 201 -15.01 -12.46 5.35
C TYR A 201 -15.44 -11.02 5.62
N VAL A 202 -14.47 -10.21 5.99
CA VAL A 202 -14.57 -8.75 6.09
C VAL A 202 -13.50 -8.14 5.20
N ILE A 203 -13.85 -7.08 4.49
CA ILE A 203 -12.96 -6.35 3.59
C ILE A 203 -12.91 -4.90 4.03
N PRO A 204 -11.95 -4.50 4.88
CA PRO A 204 -11.64 -3.10 5.11
C PRO A 204 -10.86 -2.56 3.91
N GLY A 205 -11.47 -1.67 3.14
CA GLY A 205 -10.81 -0.87 2.11
C GLY A 205 -10.35 0.44 2.72
N ILE A 206 -9.11 0.81 2.46
CA ILE A 206 -8.43 1.97 3.02
C ILE A 206 -7.92 2.84 1.87
N GLY A 207 -8.36 4.10 1.82
CA GLY A 207 -7.83 5.09 0.90
C GLY A 207 -7.15 6.21 1.66
N ILE A 208 -5.84 6.44 1.43
CA ILE A 208 -5.06 7.50 2.08
C ILE A 208 -4.60 8.49 1.03
N ASN A 209 -4.92 9.76 1.22
CA ASN A 209 -4.44 10.87 0.42
C ASN A 209 -3.01 11.21 0.85
N VAL A 210 -1.99 10.79 0.07
CA VAL A 210 -0.59 11.01 0.44
C VAL A 210 -0.01 12.22 -0.29
N ASN A 211 0.09 12.19 -1.61
CA ASN A 211 0.73 13.20 -2.44
C ASN A 211 -0.25 13.94 -3.37
N ILE A 212 -1.52 14.01 -3.02
CA ILE A 212 -2.52 14.77 -3.80
C ILE A 212 -2.26 16.26 -3.58
N ASP A 213 -2.11 17.01 -4.67
CA ASP A 213 -1.85 18.44 -4.66
C ASP A 213 -3.11 19.30 -4.66
N ASP A 214 -4.16 18.81 -5.32
CA ASP A 214 -5.44 19.54 -5.43
C ASP A 214 -6.63 18.59 -5.35
N PHE A 215 -7.73 19.09 -4.84
CA PHE A 215 -8.99 18.38 -4.66
C PHE A 215 -10.11 19.05 -5.45
N PRO A 216 -11.11 18.31 -5.92
CA PRO A 216 -12.33 18.88 -6.49
C PRO A 216 -12.94 19.95 -5.55
N GLU A 217 -13.51 20.99 -6.14
CA GLU A 217 -14.00 22.15 -5.40
C GLU A 217 -14.98 21.77 -4.28
N GLU A 218 -15.80 20.74 -4.53
CA GLU A 218 -16.84 20.28 -3.59
C GLU A 218 -16.25 19.70 -2.29
N ILE A 219 -15.01 19.24 -2.32
CA ILE A 219 -14.35 18.61 -1.16
C ILE A 219 -13.07 19.35 -0.70
N ARG A 220 -12.62 20.35 -1.44
CA ARG A 220 -11.38 21.10 -1.15
C ARG A 220 -11.34 21.70 0.27
N ALA A 221 -12.49 22.13 0.79
CA ALA A 221 -12.58 22.66 2.15
C ALA A 221 -12.46 21.58 3.24
N THR A 222 -12.76 20.32 2.91
CA THR A 222 -12.88 19.22 3.90
C THR A 222 -11.88 18.10 3.71
N ALA A 223 -11.13 18.07 2.60
CA ALA A 223 -10.10 17.08 2.28
C ALA A 223 -8.71 17.73 2.29
N THR A 224 -7.70 16.92 2.59
CA THR A 224 -6.28 17.27 2.50
C THR A 224 -5.45 16.03 2.23
N SER A 225 -4.13 16.19 2.05
CA SER A 225 -3.17 15.11 1.88
C SER A 225 -2.00 15.26 2.85
N LEU A 226 -1.27 14.18 3.06
CA LEU A 226 -0.06 14.19 3.89
C LEU A 226 0.98 15.19 3.35
N LYS A 227 1.11 15.30 2.02
CA LYS A 227 2.00 16.25 1.35
C LYS A 227 1.65 17.70 1.68
N LEU A 228 0.37 18.07 1.57
CA LEU A 228 -0.09 19.43 1.87
C LEU A 228 0.13 19.80 3.33
N GLU A 229 -0.11 18.87 4.25
CA GLU A 229 0.05 19.12 5.69
C GLU A 229 1.54 19.08 6.12
N ALA A 230 2.38 18.29 5.45
CA ALA A 230 3.82 18.18 5.73
C ALA A 230 4.66 19.27 5.01
N GLY A 231 4.13 19.91 3.96
CA GLY A 231 4.87 20.85 3.10
C GLY A 231 5.95 20.17 2.25
N ARG A 232 5.94 18.83 2.12
CA ARG A 232 6.90 18.04 1.34
C ARG A 232 6.26 16.76 0.81
N SER A 233 6.81 16.22 -0.27
CA SER A 233 6.40 14.90 -0.76
C SER A 233 6.72 13.81 0.26
N ILE A 234 5.84 12.83 0.35
CA ILE A 234 5.96 11.68 1.26
C ILE A 234 6.15 10.42 0.42
N LYS A 235 7.10 9.58 0.79
CA LYS A 235 7.28 8.28 0.18
C LYS A 235 6.14 7.36 0.62
N ARG A 236 5.21 7.03 -0.31
CA ARG A 236 3.98 6.27 -0.02
C ARG A 236 4.24 4.90 0.58
N SER A 237 5.31 4.22 0.16
CA SER A 237 5.66 2.89 0.66
C SER A 237 6.11 2.88 2.14
N LEU A 238 6.34 4.04 2.75
CA LEU A 238 6.70 4.16 4.18
C LEU A 238 5.50 4.42 5.09
N VAL A 239 4.35 4.80 4.53
CA VAL A 239 3.10 5.05 5.25
C VAL A 239 2.31 3.76 5.46
#